data_abd6ccaa051fa5aee6f05d277d73fc6b
#
_entry.id   abd6ccaa051fa5aee6f05d277d73fc6b
#
_cell.length_a   1.000
_cell.length_b   1.000
_cell.length_c   1.000
_cell.angle_alpha   90.00
_cell.angle_beta   90.00
_cell.angle_gamma   90.00
#
_symmetry.space_group_name_H-M   'P 1'
#
loop_
_entity.id
_entity.type
_entity.pdbx_description
1 polymer ?
#
loop_
_entity_poly.entity_id
_entity_poly.type
_entity_poly.pdbx_seq_one_letter_code
_entity_poly.pdbx_strand_id
1 'polypeptide(L)'
;MRNPLRRSRVLAFLGAVGLAFGGAVALPGTAQAANILGNPGFESGSLSPWTCTGNLGSVVSSPVHGGSKALQGAVSSSDNAQCSQTVAVQPNTTYKLSGWVRGSYVYLGVNGGPSTWTTSPSAYAQLTTSFTTGSTQTSAQIYVHGWYAQGSYYADDISLDGPGGGGGSDTQAPSAPTGLTSTGKTSSSVSLKWNASTDNVGVTAYDVYSGANNVLTVSGTSATVSGLSPSTAYTFTVKARDAAGNTSGASNSVSVTTDAGGGGGSGFKQAAPYLYEGWGDPPSPTTVMSATGVKWFTMAFMLDSGGCNPAWDSTRPLTGGVDQTAINQIRAAGGDIVPSFGGWQGSKLGANCSSASALAAALQKVIDAYSLKAIDMDIENTDEFENEAVQARILTALKTVKANNPGLKTIVTFGTSTTGPTYYGNRLIEQAQSLGANIDVFTIMPFDFGGGSDMYGNTVNATEGLKAKLKSTFGWDDATAYSHIGISGMNGLSDQQENTTPAIWTQIRDWANSHHIARLAFWSVNRDRPCPGGGVVSNCSGISQSNWQFTSITAGFTG
;
A
#
# COMPACT_ATOMS: atom_id res chain seq x y z
N MET A 1 -48.86 39.37 29.60
CA MET A 1 -50.23 39.36 29.07
C MET A 1 -50.36 38.16 28.12
N ARG A 2 -51.13 37.18 28.60
CA ARG A 2 -52.13 36.34 27.92
C ARG A 2 -51.72 35.61 26.61
N ASN A 3 -51.54 34.31 26.78
CA ASN A 3 -51.96 33.18 25.92
C ASN A 3 -53.30 33.41 25.17
N PRO A 4 -53.68 32.65 24.07
CA PRO A 4 -54.00 31.24 24.21
C PRO A 4 -53.74 30.33 22.99
N LEU A 5 -53.44 29.08 23.30
CA LEU A 5 -53.94 27.79 22.79
C LEU A 5 -54.95 27.75 21.62
N ARG A 6 -54.71 26.91 20.61
CA ARG A 6 -55.77 26.05 20.01
C ARG A 6 -55.27 24.62 19.68
N ARG A 7 -56.00 23.70 20.27
CA ARG A 7 -56.06 22.25 19.94
C ARG A 7 -56.95 22.03 18.72
N SER A 8 -56.72 20.96 17.99
CA SER A 8 -57.69 19.98 17.42
C SER A 8 -57.00 19.29 16.21
N ARG A 9 -57.20 18.08 15.79
CA ARG A 9 -57.90 16.86 16.26
C ARG A 9 -57.34 15.68 15.48
N VAL A 10 -57.27 14.54 16.12
CA VAL A 10 -57.04 13.22 15.54
C VAL A 10 -58.18 12.85 14.60
N LEU A 11 -57.89 12.29 13.46
CA LEU A 11 -58.76 11.38 12.73
C LEU A 11 -57.96 10.19 12.20
N ALA A 12 -58.27 9.03 12.75
CA ALA A 12 -57.86 7.74 12.27
C ALA A 12 -58.74 7.37 11.07
N PHE A 13 -58.16 6.86 9.99
CA PHE A 13 -58.86 6.08 8.99
C PHE A 13 -58.09 4.77 8.76
N LEU A 14 -58.71 3.67 9.13
CA LEU A 14 -58.37 2.34 8.64
C LEU A 14 -58.83 2.25 7.15
N GLY A 15 -57.98 1.69 6.32
CA GLY A 15 -58.35 1.40 4.95
C GLY A 15 -57.37 0.43 4.29
N ALA A 16 -57.74 -0.83 4.33
CA ALA A 16 -57.53 -1.91 3.34
C ALA A 16 -56.19 -2.08 2.61
N VAL A 17 -55.60 -3.23 2.83
CA VAL A 17 -54.57 -3.94 2.07
C VAL A 17 -54.96 -4.06 0.60
N GLY A 18 -54.09 -3.52 -0.27
CA GLY A 18 -54.08 -3.81 -1.70
C GLY A 18 -52.64 -4.16 -2.10
N LEU A 19 -52.35 -5.45 -2.25
CA LEU A 19 -51.13 -5.89 -2.91
C LEU A 19 -51.18 -5.49 -4.40
N ALA A 20 -50.45 -4.46 -4.77
CA ALA A 20 -50.12 -4.22 -6.18
C ALA A 20 -48.67 -4.71 -6.40
N PHE A 21 -48.52 -5.79 -7.15
CA PHE A 21 -47.28 -6.19 -7.79
C PHE A 21 -46.90 -5.10 -8.84
N GLY A 22 -46.10 -4.15 -8.39
CA GLY A 22 -45.41 -3.22 -9.27
C GLY A 22 -44.16 -3.89 -9.80
N GLY A 23 -44.22 -4.43 -11.02
CA GLY A 23 -43.03 -4.87 -11.74
C GLY A 23 -42.10 -3.67 -11.90
N ALA A 24 -40.94 -3.71 -11.26
CA ALA A 24 -39.83 -2.80 -11.55
C ALA A 24 -39.38 -3.11 -12.98
N VAL A 25 -39.72 -2.25 -13.90
CA VAL A 25 -39.05 -2.20 -15.22
C VAL A 25 -37.64 -1.77 -14.94
N ALA A 26 -36.70 -2.73 -14.90
CA ALA A 26 -35.28 -2.44 -14.95
C ALA A 26 -35.01 -1.70 -16.26
N LEU A 27 -34.73 -0.42 -16.17
CA LEU A 27 -34.14 0.32 -17.29
C LEU A 27 -32.84 -0.42 -17.64
N PRO A 28 -32.60 -0.71 -18.95
CA PRO A 28 -31.34 -1.31 -19.34
C PRO A 28 -30.23 -0.33 -18.92
N GLY A 29 -29.39 -0.73 -17.96
CA GLY A 29 -28.17 -0.04 -17.66
C GLY A 29 -27.39 0.10 -18.96
N THR A 30 -27.00 1.32 -19.32
CA THR A 30 -26.09 1.56 -20.44
C THR A 30 -24.87 0.70 -20.20
N ALA A 31 -24.69 -0.34 -21.02
CA ALA A 31 -23.46 -1.12 -21.00
C ALA A 31 -22.31 -0.13 -21.22
N GLN A 32 -21.41 -0.04 -20.25
CA GLN A 32 -20.23 0.78 -20.39
C GLN A 32 -19.44 0.24 -21.56
N ALA A 33 -19.14 1.10 -22.55
CA ALA A 33 -18.39 0.69 -23.73
C ALA A 33 -17.06 0.09 -23.31
N ALA A 34 -16.82 -1.17 -23.65
CA ALA A 34 -15.57 -1.86 -23.34
C ALA A 34 -14.54 -1.56 -24.43
N ASN A 35 -13.26 -1.55 -24.08
CA ASN A 35 -12.16 -1.48 -25.04
C ASN A 35 -12.14 -2.78 -25.85
N ILE A 36 -12.32 -2.70 -27.17
CA ILE A 36 -12.35 -3.85 -28.07
C ILE A 36 -11.00 -4.16 -28.74
N LEU A 37 -9.93 -3.40 -28.40
CA LEU A 37 -8.58 -3.67 -28.89
C LEU A 37 -7.92 -4.80 -28.08
N GLY A 38 -7.21 -5.68 -28.79
CA GLY A 38 -6.34 -6.66 -28.14
C GLY A 38 -5.02 -6.03 -27.73
N ASN A 39 -4.47 -6.40 -26.56
CA ASN A 39 -3.19 -5.95 -26.03
C ASN A 39 -3.01 -4.40 -26.04
N PRO A 40 -3.95 -3.65 -25.47
CA PRO A 40 -4.02 -2.20 -25.62
C PRO A 40 -2.89 -1.43 -24.92
N GLY A 41 -2.31 -1.98 -23.86
CA GLY A 41 -1.16 -1.45 -23.11
C GLY A 41 0.11 -2.24 -23.32
N PHE A 42 0.16 -3.18 -24.29
CA PHE A 42 1.33 -4.00 -24.64
C PHE A 42 1.88 -4.86 -23.50
N GLU A 43 1.17 -5.02 -22.42
CA GLU A 43 1.57 -5.73 -21.20
C GLU A 43 1.86 -7.22 -21.40
N SER A 44 1.41 -7.82 -22.52
CA SER A 44 1.79 -9.19 -22.90
C SER A 44 3.29 -9.34 -23.21
N GLY A 45 4.03 -8.25 -23.36
CA GLY A 45 5.43 -8.24 -23.77
C GLY A 45 5.65 -8.54 -25.27
N SER A 46 4.57 -8.68 -26.05
CA SER A 46 4.58 -8.89 -27.50
C SER A 46 3.77 -7.83 -28.22
N LEU A 47 4.00 -7.66 -29.54
CA LEU A 47 3.19 -6.76 -30.37
C LEU A 47 1.81 -7.34 -30.67
N SER A 48 1.67 -8.66 -30.76
CA SER A 48 0.41 -9.31 -31.17
C SER A 48 -0.78 -8.84 -30.32
N PRO A 49 -1.90 -8.49 -30.96
CA PRO A 49 -2.26 -8.62 -32.39
C PRO A 49 -1.91 -7.38 -33.24
N TRP A 50 -1.12 -6.44 -32.76
CA TRP A 50 -0.64 -5.32 -33.53
C TRP A 50 0.44 -5.74 -34.53
N THR A 51 0.40 -5.15 -35.71
CA THR A 51 1.40 -5.33 -36.77
C THR A 51 2.03 -3.98 -37.12
N CYS A 52 3.35 -3.93 -37.21
CA CYS A 52 4.08 -2.71 -37.55
C CYS A 52 4.80 -2.83 -38.89
N THR A 53 4.82 -1.72 -39.69
CA THR A 53 5.56 -1.68 -40.96
C THR A 53 7.04 -1.93 -40.76
N GLY A 54 7.66 -2.62 -41.69
CA GLY A 54 9.14 -2.77 -41.75
C GLY A 54 9.78 -3.39 -40.49
N ASN A 55 9.04 -4.05 -39.63
CA ASN A 55 9.51 -4.51 -38.31
C ASN A 55 10.03 -3.35 -37.42
N LEU A 56 9.51 -2.15 -37.61
CA LEU A 56 9.92 -0.95 -36.90
C LEU A 56 9.22 -0.75 -35.55
N GLY A 57 8.33 -1.66 -35.17
CA GLY A 57 7.67 -1.68 -33.86
C GLY A 57 8.38 -2.64 -32.90
N SER A 58 8.43 -2.27 -31.63
CA SER A 58 8.91 -3.12 -30.53
C SER A 58 8.15 -2.81 -29.24
N VAL A 59 8.17 -3.75 -28.30
CA VAL A 59 7.64 -3.53 -26.95
C VAL A 59 8.80 -3.19 -26.03
N VAL A 60 8.67 -2.08 -25.28
CA VAL A 60 9.71 -1.55 -24.39
C VAL A 60 9.19 -1.47 -22.95
N SER A 61 10.13 -1.44 -21.99
CA SER A 61 9.80 -1.28 -20.56
C SER A 61 9.97 0.16 -20.06
N SER A 62 10.43 1.07 -20.94
CA SER A 62 10.57 2.50 -20.64
C SER A 62 10.78 3.28 -21.96
N PRO A 63 10.14 4.45 -22.11
CA PRO A 63 9.13 5.04 -21.22
C PRO A 63 7.79 4.32 -21.34
N VAL A 64 7.02 4.25 -20.23
CA VAL A 64 5.65 3.72 -20.18
C VAL A 64 4.71 4.79 -19.64
N HIS A 65 3.41 4.72 -20.00
CA HIS A 65 2.36 5.55 -19.40
C HIS A 65 1.68 4.81 -18.26
N GLY A 66 1.22 3.58 -18.51
CA GLY A 66 0.64 2.68 -17.53
C GLY A 66 1.38 1.34 -17.49
N GLY A 67 1.17 0.56 -16.43
CA GLY A 67 1.74 -0.78 -16.34
C GLY A 67 3.28 -0.84 -16.37
N SER A 68 3.81 -1.76 -17.18
CA SER A 68 5.25 -2.07 -17.27
C SER A 68 5.80 -2.09 -18.71
N LYS A 69 4.93 -1.93 -19.71
CA LYS A 69 5.26 -2.05 -21.13
C LYS A 69 4.59 -0.95 -21.95
N ALA A 70 5.18 -0.62 -23.08
CA ALA A 70 4.61 0.28 -24.08
C ALA A 70 5.10 -0.10 -25.47
N LEU A 71 4.41 0.36 -26.51
CA LEU A 71 4.87 0.31 -27.89
C LEU A 71 5.93 1.37 -28.14
N GLN A 72 7.01 1.01 -28.80
CA GLN A 72 7.93 1.93 -29.47
C GLN A 72 7.88 1.74 -30.99
N GLY A 73 7.67 2.83 -31.74
CA GLY A 73 7.84 2.87 -33.19
C GLY A 73 9.12 3.58 -33.56
N ALA A 74 10.04 2.89 -34.26
CA ALA A 74 11.34 3.40 -34.65
C ALA A 74 11.25 4.07 -36.03
N VAL A 75 10.83 5.33 -36.08
CA VAL A 75 10.63 6.11 -37.30
C VAL A 75 11.97 6.35 -38.03
N SER A 76 11.95 6.25 -39.36
CA SER A 76 13.09 6.58 -40.23
C SER A 76 12.80 7.81 -41.12
N SER A 77 13.73 8.18 -41.97
CA SER A 77 13.49 9.23 -42.96
C SER A 77 12.52 8.83 -44.08
N SER A 78 12.26 7.52 -44.24
CA SER A 78 11.41 6.98 -45.32
C SER A 78 10.23 6.15 -44.82
N ASP A 79 10.13 5.86 -43.51
CA ASP A 79 9.04 5.09 -42.92
C ASP A 79 8.60 5.74 -41.59
N ASN A 80 7.31 5.87 -41.42
CA ASN A 80 6.68 6.46 -40.21
C ASN A 80 6.47 5.45 -39.09
N ALA A 81 6.90 4.19 -39.26
CA ALA A 81 6.79 3.09 -38.31
C ALA A 81 5.33 2.84 -37.87
N GLN A 82 4.40 2.81 -38.83
CA GLN A 82 2.99 2.60 -38.51
C GLN A 82 2.75 1.23 -37.88
N CYS A 83 2.12 1.23 -36.72
CA CYS A 83 1.60 0.02 -36.08
C CYS A 83 0.08 0.04 -36.11
N SER A 84 -0.55 -1.06 -36.52
CA SER A 84 -1.99 -1.13 -36.68
C SER A 84 -2.59 -2.44 -36.18
N GLN A 85 -3.87 -2.39 -35.84
CA GLN A 85 -4.68 -3.55 -35.49
C GLN A 85 -6.04 -3.42 -36.21
N THR A 86 -6.49 -4.52 -36.82
CA THR A 86 -7.83 -4.59 -37.40
C THR A 86 -8.76 -5.26 -36.40
N VAL A 87 -9.88 -4.63 -36.10
CA VAL A 87 -10.89 -5.10 -35.17
C VAL A 87 -12.26 -5.18 -35.86
N ALA A 88 -13.09 -6.10 -35.39
CA ALA A 88 -14.46 -6.20 -35.79
C ALA A 88 -15.28 -5.05 -35.15
N VAL A 89 -16.12 -4.41 -35.94
CA VAL A 89 -17.00 -3.31 -35.52
C VAL A 89 -18.44 -3.56 -36.01
N GLN A 90 -19.43 -2.95 -35.35
CA GLN A 90 -20.83 -3.00 -35.77
C GLN A 90 -21.13 -1.89 -36.77
N PRO A 91 -21.97 -2.13 -37.80
CA PRO A 91 -22.44 -1.09 -38.71
C PRO A 91 -23.25 0.01 -38.00
N ASN A 92 -23.21 1.21 -38.55
CA ASN A 92 -23.96 2.39 -38.08
C ASN A 92 -23.71 2.70 -36.58
N THR A 93 -22.51 2.44 -36.11
CA THR A 93 -22.15 2.54 -34.68
C THR A 93 -21.00 3.53 -34.48
N THR A 94 -21.15 4.39 -33.49
CA THR A 94 -20.11 5.36 -33.12
C THR A 94 -19.15 4.74 -32.12
N TYR A 95 -17.84 4.84 -32.44
CA TYR A 95 -16.72 4.40 -31.60
C TYR A 95 -15.90 5.58 -31.17
N LYS A 96 -15.37 5.52 -29.93
CA LYS A 96 -14.41 6.48 -29.42
C LYS A 96 -13.03 5.82 -29.34
N LEU A 97 -12.06 6.38 -30.06
CA LEU A 97 -10.67 5.96 -30.04
C LEU A 97 -9.89 6.91 -29.16
N SER A 98 -9.13 6.41 -28.20
CA SER A 98 -8.20 7.17 -27.40
C SER A 98 -6.91 6.39 -27.17
N GLY A 99 -5.83 7.08 -26.77
CA GLY A 99 -4.56 6.44 -26.43
C GLY A 99 -3.58 7.46 -25.92
N TRP A 100 -2.60 7.02 -25.14
CA TRP A 100 -1.53 7.85 -24.65
C TRP A 100 -0.30 7.70 -25.54
N VAL A 101 0.22 8.82 -26.04
CA VAL A 101 1.34 8.84 -26.97
C VAL A 101 2.40 9.83 -26.54
N ARG A 102 3.64 9.55 -26.89
CA ARG A 102 4.79 10.41 -26.64
C ARG A 102 5.71 10.43 -27.86
N GLY A 103 6.11 11.61 -28.30
CA GLY A 103 7.00 11.81 -29.44
C GLY A 103 6.62 13.04 -30.25
N SER A 104 7.49 13.42 -31.19
CA SER A 104 7.21 14.50 -32.13
C SER A 104 6.29 14.01 -33.25
N TYR A 105 5.16 14.69 -33.45
CA TYR A 105 4.19 14.35 -34.51
C TYR A 105 3.71 12.90 -34.49
N VAL A 106 3.13 12.46 -33.36
CA VAL A 106 2.53 11.12 -33.22
C VAL A 106 1.05 11.20 -33.55
N TYR A 107 0.61 10.31 -34.44
CA TYR A 107 -0.75 10.22 -34.92
C TYR A 107 -1.44 8.97 -34.37
N LEU A 108 -2.70 9.12 -33.98
CA LEU A 108 -3.61 8.02 -33.64
C LEU A 108 -4.87 8.17 -34.48
N GLY A 109 -5.32 7.12 -35.17
CA GLY A 109 -6.45 7.23 -36.07
C GLY A 109 -7.01 5.91 -36.57
N VAL A 110 -7.96 6.06 -37.49
CA VAL A 110 -8.67 4.96 -38.18
C VAL A 110 -8.33 5.04 -39.66
N ASN A 111 -7.93 3.93 -40.25
CA ASN A 111 -7.58 3.89 -41.66
C ASN A 111 -8.82 4.24 -42.51
N GLY A 112 -8.68 5.24 -43.39
CA GLY A 112 -9.80 5.79 -44.17
C GLY A 112 -10.81 6.63 -43.39
N GLY A 113 -10.49 6.96 -42.13
CA GLY A 113 -11.33 7.73 -41.21
C GLY A 113 -10.56 8.87 -40.50
N PRO A 114 -11.10 9.37 -39.38
CA PRO A 114 -10.49 10.48 -38.64
C PRO A 114 -9.20 10.07 -37.94
N SER A 115 -8.32 11.05 -37.77
CA SER A 115 -7.11 10.93 -36.96
C SER A 115 -6.91 12.18 -36.11
N THR A 116 -6.12 12.03 -35.06
CA THR A 116 -5.64 13.11 -34.20
C THR A 116 -4.15 12.94 -33.94
N TRP A 117 -3.45 14.01 -33.55
CA TRP A 117 -2.01 13.99 -33.38
C TRP A 117 -1.52 14.97 -32.32
N THR A 118 -0.30 14.81 -31.89
CA THR A 118 0.37 15.72 -30.92
C THR A 118 1.84 15.93 -31.26
N THR A 119 2.40 17.00 -30.72
CA THR A 119 3.84 17.29 -30.70
C THR A 119 4.37 17.24 -29.27
N SER A 120 4.09 16.19 -28.49
CA SER A 120 4.54 16.07 -27.11
C SER A 120 5.76 15.14 -26.97
N PRO A 121 6.99 15.63 -27.19
CA PRO A 121 8.17 14.77 -27.20
C PRO A 121 8.67 14.40 -25.79
N SER A 122 8.32 15.17 -24.76
CA SER A 122 8.88 15.02 -23.41
C SER A 122 7.99 14.27 -22.42
N ALA A 123 6.67 14.21 -22.68
CA ALA A 123 5.70 13.57 -21.81
C ALA A 123 4.62 12.85 -22.64
N TYR A 124 3.93 11.88 -22.04
CA TYR A 124 2.74 11.30 -22.65
C TYR A 124 1.62 12.33 -22.73
N ALA A 125 0.93 12.36 -23.87
CA ALA A 125 -0.27 13.14 -24.11
C ALA A 125 -1.39 12.22 -24.57
N GLN A 126 -2.60 12.43 -24.04
CA GLN A 126 -3.76 11.67 -24.49
C GLN A 126 -4.30 12.23 -25.81
N LEU A 127 -4.45 11.38 -26.79
CA LEU A 127 -5.15 11.65 -28.04
C LEU A 127 -6.55 11.01 -27.97
N THR A 128 -7.54 11.69 -28.55
CA THR A 128 -8.91 11.19 -28.61
C THR A 128 -9.56 11.62 -29.92
N THR A 129 -10.23 10.67 -30.60
CA THR A 129 -11.08 10.93 -31.76
C THR A 129 -12.28 9.98 -31.74
N SER A 130 -13.29 10.23 -32.58
CA SER A 130 -14.45 9.36 -32.71
C SER A 130 -14.81 9.17 -34.18
N PHE A 131 -15.31 8.00 -34.53
CA PHE A 131 -15.80 7.71 -35.87
C PHE A 131 -17.10 6.92 -35.81
N THR A 132 -17.91 7.03 -36.85
CA THR A 132 -19.14 6.23 -37.00
C THR A 132 -18.96 5.33 -38.21
N THR A 133 -19.18 4.04 -38.01
CA THR A 133 -19.11 3.02 -39.09
C THR A 133 -20.25 3.17 -40.10
N GLY A 134 -19.93 2.89 -41.34
CA GLY A 134 -20.96 2.84 -42.40
C GLY A 134 -21.96 1.69 -42.22
N SER A 135 -23.04 1.70 -42.98
CA SER A 135 -24.14 0.74 -42.86
C SER A 135 -23.77 -0.72 -43.16
N THR A 136 -22.64 -0.96 -43.80
CA THR A 136 -22.12 -2.30 -44.12
C THR A 136 -20.74 -2.55 -43.57
N GLN A 137 -20.20 -1.62 -42.80
CA GLN A 137 -18.83 -1.72 -42.27
C GLN A 137 -18.80 -2.64 -41.06
N THR A 138 -18.06 -3.74 -41.15
CA THR A 138 -17.94 -4.75 -40.10
C THR A 138 -16.51 -4.85 -39.53
N SER A 139 -15.57 -4.06 -40.05
CA SER A 139 -14.19 -3.98 -39.55
C SER A 139 -13.66 -2.55 -39.59
N ALA A 140 -12.71 -2.26 -38.70
CA ALA A 140 -11.96 -1.02 -38.70
C ALA A 140 -10.49 -1.31 -38.39
N GLN A 141 -9.60 -0.66 -39.13
CA GLN A 141 -8.18 -0.72 -38.83
C GLN A 141 -7.77 0.52 -38.05
N ILE A 142 -7.35 0.31 -36.82
CA ILE A 142 -6.83 1.35 -35.93
C ILE A 142 -5.33 1.41 -36.12
N TYR A 143 -4.76 2.61 -36.14
CA TYR A 143 -3.32 2.79 -36.29
C TYR A 143 -2.76 3.83 -35.33
N VAL A 144 -1.46 3.70 -35.02
CA VAL A 144 -0.61 4.72 -34.43
C VAL A 144 0.69 4.79 -35.25
N HIS A 145 1.17 5.99 -35.55
CA HIS A 145 2.44 6.18 -36.24
C HIS A 145 3.09 7.51 -35.84
N GLY A 146 4.41 7.59 -36.02
CA GLY A 146 5.16 8.84 -35.92
C GLY A 146 5.18 9.58 -37.24
N TRP A 147 6.09 10.55 -37.37
CA TRP A 147 6.31 11.30 -38.61
C TRP A 147 7.74 11.16 -39.07
N TYR A 148 7.95 11.12 -40.36
CA TYR A 148 9.26 10.92 -41.00
C TYR A 148 10.35 11.79 -40.40
N ALA A 149 11.49 11.18 -40.08
CA ALA A 149 12.68 11.83 -39.51
C ALA A 149 12.48 12.54 -38.16
N GLN A 150 11.38 12.26 -37.42
CA GLN A 150 11.10 12.89 -36.13
C GLN A 150 11.57 12.06 -34.92
N GLY A 151 12.28 10.95 -35.17
CA GLY A 151 12.70 10.03 -34.09
C GLY A 151 11.61 9.04 -33.63
N SER A 152 11.95 8.20 -32.68
CA SER A 152 11.03 7.20 -32.17
C SER A 152 9.85 7.83 -31.45
N TYR A 153 8.69 7.19 -31.58
CA TYR A 153 7.51 7.50 -30.78
C TYR A 153 7.19 6.34 -29.83
N TYR A 154 6.35 6.62 -28.84
CA TYR A 154 5.83 5.63 -27.90
C TYR A 154 4.32 5.76 -27.83
N ALA A 155 3.62 4.62 -27.66
CA ALA A 155 2.17 4.58 -27.47
C ALA A 155 1.81 3.54 -26.40
N ASP A 156 0.77 3.86 -25.63
CA ASP A 156 0.37 3.06 -24.50
C ASP A 156 -1.13 3.28 -24.20
N ASP A 157 -1.77 2.34 -23.47
CA ASP A 157 -3.16 2.43 -23.03
C ASP A 157 -4.11 2.87 -24.15
N ILE A 158 -4.03 2.25 -25.34
CA ILE A 158 -4.89 2.55 -26.48
C ILE A 158 -6.25 1.91 -26.24
N SER A 159 -7.33 2.69 -26.40
CA SER A 159 -8.70 2.20 -26.23
C SER A 159 -9.56 2.53 -27.45
N LEU A 160 -10.30 1.55 -27.90
CA LEU A 160 -11.43 1.73 -28.82
C LEU A 160 -12.71 1.31 -28.10
N ASP A 161 -13.44 2.29 -27.62
CA ASP A 161 -14.63 2.07 -26.80
C ASP A 161 -15.88 1.99 -27.69
N GLY A 162 -16.59 0.89 -27.59
CA GLY A 162 -17.82 0.64 -28.33
C GLY A 162 -18.22 -0.83 -28.30
N PRO A 163 -19.39 -1.16 -28.84
CA PRO A 163 -19.81 -2.56 -28.95
C PRO A 163 -18.89 -3.30 -29.94
N GLY A 164 -18.34 -4.45 -29.55
CA GLY A 164 -17.54 -5.30 -30.44
C GLY A 164 -18.31 -5.69 -31.69
N GLY A 165 -17.66 -5.65 -32.86
CA GLY A 165 -18.23 -6.05 -34.11
C GLY A 165 -18.13 -7.55 -34.32
N GLY A 166 -19.22 -8.26 -34.02
CA GLY A 166 -19.43 -9.61 -34.50
C GLY A 166 -20.72 -9.61 -35.32
N GLY A 167 -20.69 -10.08 -36.54
CA GLY A 167 -21.91 -10.42 -37.28
C GLY A 167 -22.60 -11.58 -36.59
N GLY A 168 -23.46 -11.30 -35.64
CA GLY A 168 -24.07 -12.20 -34.69
C GLY A 168 -23.51 -11.93 -33.31
N SER A 169 -24.34 -11.77 -32.30
CA SER A 169 -23.92 -11.73 -30.89
C SER A 169 -23.02 -12.93 -30.66
N ASP A 170 -21.78 -12.69 -30.19
CA ASP A 170 -20.93 -13.79 -29.75
C ASP A 170 -21.64 -14.53 -28.61
N THR A 171 -21.95 -15.79 -28.85
CA THR A 171 -22.65 -16.66 -27.91
C THR A 171 -21.77 -17.82 -27.46
N GLN A 172 -20.51 -17.86 -27.96
CA GLN A 172 -19.57 -18.89 -27.62
C GLN A 172 -18.79 -18.45 -26.35
N ALA A 173 -18.97 -19.19 -25.29
CA ALA A 173 -18.21 -18.95 -24.06
C ALA A 173 -16.76 -19.38 -24.22
N PRO A 174 -15.81 -18.69 -23.57
CA PRO A 174 -14.41 -19.13 -23.49
C PRO A 174 -14.27 -20.57 -22.98
N SER A 175 -13.16 -21.21 -23.32
CA SER A 175 -12.79 -22.48 -22.69
C SER A 175 -12.62 -22.29 -21.18
N ALA A 176 -12.96 -23.31 -20.38
CA ALA A 176 -12.70 -23.26 -18.94
C ALA A 176 -11.20 -23.12 -18.66
N PRO A 177 -10.77 -22.28 -17.70
CA PRO A 177 -9.40 -22.24 -17.24
C PRO A 177 -8.97 -23.61 -16.72
N THR A 178 -7.72 -24.00 -16.93
CA THR A 178 -7.19 -25.28 -16.48
C THR A 178 -5.97 -25.09 -15.59
N GLY A 179 -5.58 -26.14 -14.85
CA GLY A 179 -4.35 -26.09 -14.06
C GLY A 179 -4.39 -25.10 -12.90
N LEU A 180 -5.59 -24.77 -12.38
CA LEU A 180 -5.68 -23.93 -11.20
C LEU A 180 -4.94 -24.58 -10.02
N THR A 181 -3.99 -23.84 -9.47
CA THR A 181 -3.18 -24.24 -8.32
C THR A 181 -3.00 -23.07 -7.35
N SER A 182 -2.78 -23.38 -6.09
CA SER A 182 -2.28 -22.41 -5.12
C SER A 182 -0.76 -22.35 -5.20
N THR A 183 -0.22 -21.14 -5.36
CA THR A 183 1.23 -20.88 -5.41
C THR A 183 1.78 -20.36 -4.08
N GLY A 184 0.90 -19.99 -3.16
CA GLY A 184 1.26 -19.51 -1.82
C GLY A 184 0.01 -19.23 -0.99
N LYS A 185 0.18 -19.22 0.30
CA LYS A 185 -0.87 -18.87 1.25
C LYS A 185 -0.29 -18.19 2.48
N THR A 186 -1.13 -17.45 3.16
CA THR A 186 -0.88 -16.88 4.49
C THR A 186 -2.09 -17.15 5.37
N SER A 187 -2.11 -16.62 6.57
CA SER A 187 -3.30 -16.67 7.43
C SER A 187 -4.49 -15.84 6.91
N SER A 188 -4.26 -14.91 5.98
CA SER A 188 -5.29 -13.98 5.47
C SER A 188 -5.36 -13.88 3.95
N SER A 189 -4.56 -14.65 3.21
CA SER A 189 -4.56 -14.62 1.74
C SER A 189 -4.20 -15.96 1.12
N VAL A 190 -4.61 -16.14 -0.15
CA VAL A 190 -4.22 -17.27 -1.00
C VAL A 190 -3.85 -16.73 -2.37
N SER A 191 -2.65 -17.08 -2.85
CA SER A 191 -2.21 -16.78 -4.20
C SER A 191 -2.51 -17.96 -5.12
N LEU A 192 -3.11 -17.65 -6.28
CA LEU A 192 -3.61 -18.61 -7.26
C LEU A 192 -2.95 -18.37 -8.61
N LYS A 193 -2.78 -19.43 -9.40
CA LYS A 193 -2.33 -19.37 -10.79
C LYS A 193 -3.07 -20.44 -11.61
N TRP A 194 -3.33 -20.15 -12.89
CA TRP A 194 -4.01 -21.05 -13.82
C TRP A 194 -3.47 -20.88 -15.24
N ASN A 195 -3.84 -21.78 -16.14
CA ASN A 195 -3.52 -21.66 -17.56
C ASN A 195 -4.54 -20.78 -18.27
N ALA A 196 -4.09 -20.02 -19.27
CA ALA A 196 -4.95 -19.16 -20.05
C ALA A 196 -6.05 -19.97 -20.78
N SER A 197 -7.23 -19.39 -20.81
CA SER A 197 -8.36 -19.84 -21.62
C SER A 197 -8.22 -19.35 -23.06
N THR A 198 -8.88 -20.05 -23.98
CA THR A 198 -9.01 -19.65 -25.39
C THR A 198 -10.47 -19.34 -25.70
N ASP A 199 -10.68 -18.45 -26.66
CA ASP A 199 -11.99 -18.04 -27.14
C ASP A 199 -11.91 -17.64 -28.61
N ASN A 200 -13.03 -17.67 -29.33
CA ASN A 200 -13.11 -17.31 -30.76
C ASN A 200 -12.92 -15.81 -31.03
N VAL A 201 -13.24 -14.96 -30.02
CA VAL A 201 -13.06 -13.49 -30.09
C VAL A 201 -11.94 -13.05 -29.15
N GLY A 202 -11.94 -13.59 -27.94
CA GLY A 202 -10.87 -13.35 -26.95
C GLY A 202 -11.36 -13.28 -25.51
N VAL A 203 -10.52 -13.72 -24.59
CA VAL A 203 -10.77 -13.67 -23.14
C VAL A 203 -10.39 -12.29 -22.63
N THR A 204 -11.29 -11.61 -21.94
CA THR A 204 -11.07 -10.26 -21.39
C THR A 204 -10.84 -10.24 -19.88
N ALA A 205 -11.35 -11.24 -19.17
CA ALA A 205 -11.23 -11.30 -17.71
C ALA A 205 -11.33 -12.73 -17.18
N TYR A 206 -10.85 -12.90 -15.95
CA TYR A 206 -11.04 -14.10 -15.15
C TYR A 206 -11.70 -13.71 -13.83
N ASP A 207 -12.80 -14.38 -13.52
CA ASP A 207 -13.56 -14.23 -12.29
C ASP A 207 -13.15 -15.34 -11.32
N VAL A 208 -12.60 -14.99 -10.17
CA VAL A 208 -12.20 -15.91 -9.11
C VAL A 208 -13.34 -16.07 -8.12
N TYR A 209 -13.72 -17.30 -7.85
CA TYR A 209 -14.80 -17.64 -6.93
C TYR A 209 -14.27 -18.32 -5.68
N SER A 210 -14.86 -18.00 -4.54
CA SER A 210 -14.76 -18.76 -3.29
C SER A 210 -16.14 -19.36 -2.98
N GLY A 211 -16.27 -20.67 -3.18
CA GLY A 211 -17.59 -21.30 -3.21
C GLY A 211 -18.44 -20.73 -4.36
N ALA A 212 -19.62 -20.16 -4.03
CA ALA A 212 -20.51 -19.53 -5.00
C ALA A 212 -20.24 -18.01 -5.23
N ASN A 213 -19.41 -17.39 -4.41
CA ASN A 213 -19.18 -15.94 -4.43
C ASN A 213 -18.01 -15.57 -5.34
N ASN A 214 -18.22 -14.65 -6.28
CA ASN A 214 -17.13 -13.98 -6.99
C ASN A 214 -16.42 -13.06 -5.99
N VAL A 215 -15.12 -13.33 -5.73
CA VAL A 215 -14.31 -12.59 -4.76
C VAL A 215 -13.29 -11.67 -5.40
N LEU A 216 -13.00 -11.87 -6.70
CA LEU A 216 -12.03 -11.05 -7.41
C LEU A 216 -12.17 -11.25 -8.92
N THR A 217 -11.96 -10.17 -9.70
CA THR A 217 -11.87 -10.21 -11.16
C THR A 217 -10.51 -9.66 -11.59
N VAL A 218 -9.80 -10.36 -12.47
CA VAL A 218 -8.47 -9.98 -12.99
C VAL A 218 -8.40 -10.21 -14.49
N SER A 219 -7.49 -9.53 -15.18
CA SER A 219 -7.23 -9.75 -16.61
C SER A 219 -6.13 -10.80 -16.87
N GLY A 220 -5.27 -11.06 -15.89
CA GLY A 220 -4.16 -12.01 -16.00
C GLY A 220 -4.52 -13.42 -15.51
N THR A 221 -3.56 -14.34 -15.59
CA THR A 221 -3.70 -15.76 -15.21
C THR A 221 -3.19 -16.07 -13.79
N SER A 222 -3.14 -15.07 -12.93
CA SER A 222 -2.81 -15.20 -11.52
C SER A 222 -3.58 -14.17 -10.69
N ALA A 223 -3.82 -14.47 -9.42
CA ALA A 223 -4.52 -13.60 -8.50
C ALA A 223 -4.13 -13.90 -7.06
N THR A 224 -4.21 -12.88 -6.19
CA THR A 224 -4.13 -13.08 -4.74
C THR A 224 -5.44 -12.66 -4.10
N VAL A 225 -6.15 -13.61 -3.54
CA VAL A 225 -7.37 -13.37 -2.75
C VAL A 225 -6.95 -13.03 -1.32
N SER A 226 -7.30 -11.84 -0.86
CA SER A 226 -6.96 -11.32 0.48
C SER A 226 -8.20 -11.17 1.36
N GLY A 227 -8.03 -10.86 2.66
CA GLY A 227 -9.14 -10.67 3.59
C GLY A 227 -9.78 -11.98 4.06
N LEU A 228 -9.07 -13.09 3.93
CA LEU A 228 -9.51 -14.40 4.35
C LEU A 228 -9.33 -14.59 5.87
N SER A 229 -10.18 -15.40 6.49
CA SER A 229 -10.04 -15.79 7.89
C SER A 229 -8.95 -16.84 8.07
N PRO A 230 -8.18 -16.80 9.17
CA PRO A 230 -7.17 -17.79 9.48
C PRO A 230 -7.75 -19.19 9.73
N SER A 231 -6.91 -20.23 9.57
CA SER A 231 -7.26 -21.65 9.79
C SER A 231 -8.57 -22.07 9.12
N THR A 232 -8.96 -21.36 8.06
CA THR A 232 -10.25 -21.55 7.39
C THR A 232 -10.01 -22.18 6.01
N ALA A 233 -10.76 -23.24 5.74
CA ALA A 233 -10.72 -23.90 4.44
C ALA A 233 -11.55 -23.11 3.42
N TYR A 234 -10.93 -22.77 2.31
CA TYR A 234 -11.55 -22.13 1.16
C TYR A 234 -11.40 -23.01 -0.07
N THR A 235 -12.43 -23.06 -0.88
CA THR A 235 -12.38 -23.75 -2.17
C THR A 235 -12.56 -22.72 -3.27
N PHE A 236 -11.53 -22.60 -4.12
CA PHE A 236 -11.51 -21.65 -5.21
C PHE A 236 -11.74 -22.34 -6.55
N THR A 237 -12.43 -21.64 -7.44
CA THR A 237 -12.54 -21.92 -8.88
C THR A 237 -12.38 -20.62 -9.65
N VAL A 238 -12.06 -20.74 -10.94
CA VAL A 238 -11.91 -19.60 -11.84
C VAL A 238 -12.75 -19.83 -13.07
N LYS A 239 -13.40 -18.77 -13.57
CA LYS A 239 -14.11 -18.76 -14.86
C LYS A 239 -13.52 -17.67 -15.74
N ALA A 240 -13.42 -17.92 -17.03
CA ALA A 240 -13.04 -16.92 -18.02
C ALA A 240 -14.28 -16.21 -18.54
N ARG A 241 -14.13 -14.94 -18.91
CA ARG A 241 -15.19 -14.13 -19.52
C ARG A 241 -14.64 -13.42 -20.74
N ASP A 242 -15.46 -13.36 -21.81
CA ASP A 242 -15.17 -12.59 -23.02
C ASP A 242 -15.75 -11.16 -22.97
N ALA A 243 -15.60 -10.42 -24.08
CA ALA A 243 -16.13 -9.07 -24.21
C ALA A 243 -17.67 -9.02 -24.41
N ALA A 244 -18.27 -10.11 -24.89
CA ALA A 244 -19.72 -10.22 -25.07
C ALA A 244 -20.45 -10.58 -23.76
N GLY A 245 -19.70 -10.92 -22.71
CA GLY A 245 -20.24 -11.31 -21.40
C GLY A 245 -20.48 -12.81 -21.25
N ASN A 246 -20.11 -13.64 -22.26
CA ASN A 246 -20.20 -15.08 -22.09
C ASN A 246 -19.17 -15.54 -21.07
N THR A 247 -19.55 -16.49 -20.22
CA THR A 247 -18.71 -16.99 -19.13
C THR A 247 -18.49 -18.48 -19.31
N SER A 248 -17.23 -18.88 -19.17
CA SER A 248 -16.82 -20.29 -19.29
C SER A 248 -17.39 -21.18 -18.18
N GLY A 249 -17.27 -22.47 -18.35
CA GLY A 249 -17.29 -23.42 -17.23
C GLY A 249 -16.24 -23.08 -16.18
N ALA A 250 -16.40 -23.58 -14.96
CA ALA A 250 -15.41 -23.40 -13.92
C ALA A 250 -14.17 -24.24 -14.22
N SER A 251 -13.01 -23.77 -13.76
CA SER A 251 -11.77 -24.54 -13.68
C SER A 251 -11.92 -25.77 -12.78
N ASN A 252 -10.86 -26.59 -12.69
CA ASN A 252 -10.72 -27.46 -11.53
C ASN A 252 -10.78 -26.64 -10.24
N SER A 253 -11.29 -27.25 -9.17
CA SER A 253 -11.27 -26.62 -7.84
C SER A 253 -9.91 -26.83 -7.17
N VAL A 254 -9.49 -25.85 -6.37
CA VAL A 254 -8.38 -25.97 -5.44
C VAL A 254 -8.88 -25.64 -4.03
N SER A 255 -8.68 -26.57 -3.11
CA SER A 255 -8.99 -26.35 -1.69
C SER A 255 -7.71 -25.98 -0.94
N VAL A 256 -7.74 -24.86 -0.25
CA VAL A 256 -6.61 -24.34 0.52
C VAL A 256 -7.11 -23.96 1.90
N THR A 257 -6.53 -24.53 2.93
CA THR A 257 -6.73 -24.01 4.29
C THR A 257 -5.70 -22.90 4.50
N THR A 258 -6.16 -21.68 4.76
CA THR A 258 -5.27 -20.59 5.18
C THR A 258 -4.44 -21.07 6.35
N ASP A 259 -3.23 -20.55 6.46
CA ASP A 259 -2.37 -20.91 7.58
C ASP A 259 -3.13 -20.65 8.88
N ALA A 260 -2.85 -21.48 9.89
CA ALA A 260 -3.38 -21.21 11.20
C ALA A 260 -3.11 -19.74 11.48
N GLY A 261 -4.12 -19.03 11.96
CA GLY A 261 -3.90 -17.88 12.80
C GLY A 261 -3.28 -18.41 14.10
N GLY A 262 -2.14 -19.00 13.94
CA GLY A 262 -1.16 -19.09 14.97
C GLY A 262 -0.86 -17.66 15.22
N GLY A 263 -1.21 -17.13 16.40
CA GLY A 263 -1.25 -15.73 16.63
C GLY A 263 -0.65 -15.02 15.47
N GLY A 264 -1.51 -14.47 14.56
CA GLY A 264 -1.05 -13.84 13.33
C GLY A 264 -0.22 -12.66 13.73
N GLY A 265 0.92 -12.99 14.30
CA GLY A 265 1.96 -12.05 14.55
C GLY A 265 2.26 -11.42 13.24
N SER A 266 2.56 -10.16 13.21
CA SER A 266 3.08 -9.47 12.03
C SER A 266 4.21 -10.26 11.34
N GLY A 267 4.63 -11.38 11.88
CA GLY A 267 5.84 -12.14 11.52
C GLY A 267 7.10 -11.30 11.67
N PHE A 268 6.90 -10.06 12.08
CA PHE A 268 7.90 -9.02 12.22
C PHE A 268 8.35 -8.99 13.68
N LYS A 269 9.53 -9.49 13.92
CA LYS A 269 10.17 -9.48 15.22
C LYS A 269 11.39 -8.60 15.14
N GLN A 270 11.43 -7.52 15.92
CA GLN A 270 12.46 -6.51 15.74
C GLN A 270 13.01 -5.94 17.04
N ALA A 271 14.29 -6.20 17.28
CA ALA A 271 15.12 -5.48 18.23
C ALA A 271 15.74 -4.27 17.49
N ALA A 272 15.16 -3.08 17.63
CA ALA A 272 15.55 -1.90 16.85
C ALA A 272 15.59 -0.64 17.71
N PRO A 273 16.63 -0.46 18.56
CA PRO A 273 16.78 0.76 19.34
C PRO A 273 16.97 1.98 18.44
N TYR A 274 16.58 3.15 18.94
CA TYR A 274 16.74 4.41 18.23
C TYR A 274 18.20 4.83 18.13
N LEU A 275 18.62 5.20 16.92
CA LEU A 275 19.89 5.84 16.61
C LEU A 275 19.63 7.20 15.96
N TYR A 276 20.26 8.25 16.46
CA TYR A 276 20.08 9.61 15.99
C TYR A 276 21.42 10.23 15.57
N GLU A 277 21.56 10.57 14.29
CA GLU A 277 22.82 11.07 13.72
C GLU A 277 22.98 12.61 13.80
N GLY A 278 21.96 13.33 14.28
CA GLY A 278 21.95 14.79 14.29
C GLY A 278 22.75 15.42 15.43
N TRP A 279 22.65 14.85 16.64
CA TRP A 279 23.32 15.35 17.85
C TRP A 279 23.39 14.23 18.92
N GLY A 280 23.91 14.54 20.12
CA GLY A 280 24.03 13.55 21.20
C GLY A 280 25.22 12.61 21.00
N ASP A 281 26.25 13.04 20.27
CA ASP A 281 27.47 12.30 20.05
C ASP A 281 27.22 10.85 19.56
N PRO A 282 26.63 10.69 18.35
CA PRO A 282 26.22 9.39 17.84
C PRO A 282 27.42 8.43 17.75
N PRO A 283 27.30 7.20 18.27
CA PRO A 283 28.35 6.21 18.13
C PRO A 283 28.36 5.63 16.71
N SER A 284 29.54 5.17 16.26
CA SER A 284 29.60 4.41 15.01
C SER A 284 28.68 3.18 15.07
N PRO A 285 27.70 3.03 14.15
CA PRO A 285 26.76 1.92 14.20
C PRO A 285 27.45 0.56 14.07
N THR A 286 28.53 0.44 13.30
CA THR A 286 29.29 -0.81 13.17
C THR A 286 29.99 -1.20 14.46
N THR A 287 30.46 -0.23 15.23
CA THR A 287 31.05 -0.48 16.57
C THR A 287 29.98 -1.00 17.51
N VAL A 288 28.81 -0.40 17.54
CA VAL A 288 27.69 -0.85 18.37
C VAL A 288 27.23 -2.26 17.94
N MET A 289 27.03 -2.51 16.65
CA MET A 289 26.66 -3.81 16.13
C MET A 289 27.66 -4.91 16.50
N SER A 290 28.95 -4.62 16.38
CA SER A 290 30.02 -5.57 16.73
C SER A 290 30.06 -5.88 18.24
N ALA A 291 29.82 -4.87 19.07
CA ALA A 291 29.87 -5.02 20.54
C ALA A 291 28.63 -5.71 21.11
N THR A 292 27.47 -5.56 20.49
CA THR A 292 26.15 -5.94 21.06
C THR A 292 25.43 -7.04 20.30
N GLY A 293 25.75 -7.23 19.02
CA GLY A 293 25.03 -8.14 18.14
C GLY A 293 23.71 -7.60 17.59
N VAL A 294 23.30 -6.36 17.93
CA VAL A 294 22.10 -5.74 17.37
C VAL A 294 22.22 -5.63 15.85
N LYS A 295 21.12 -5.86 15.13
CA LYS A 295 21.10 -5.85 13.65
C LYS A 295 20.22 -4.77 13.05
N TRP A 296 19.28 -4.22 13.83
CA TRP A 296 18.35 -3.22 13.35
C TRP A 296 18.45 -1.95 14.19
N PHE A 297 18.24 -0.81 13.53
CA PHE A 297 18.13 0.48 14.20
C PHE A 297 16.90 1.22 13.72
N THR A 298 16.21 1.88 14.65
CA THR A 298 15.22 2.90 14.31
C THR A 298 15.96 4.21 14.11
N MET A 299 16.00 4.72 12.87
CA MET A 299 16.74 5.95 12.55
C MET A 299 15.86 7.18 12.79
N ALA A 300 16.25 8.05 13.68
CA ALA A 300 15.52 9.26 14.07
C ALA A 300 16.14 10.52 13.43
N PHE A 301 15.39 11.51 13.01
CA PHE A 301 13.99 11.52 12.64
C PHE A 301 13.85 12.05 11.23
N MET A 302 12.90 11.51 10.49
CA MET A 302 12.51 12.04 9.18
C MET A 302 11.44 13.11 9.39
N LEU A 303 11.75 14.34 9.04
CA LEU A 303 10.91 15.53 9.26
C LEU A 303 10.65 16.28 7.95
N ASP A 304 9.79 17.31 8.00
CA ASP A 304 9.50 18.18 6.85
C ASP A 304 10.56 19.29 6.74
N SER A 305 11.22 19.36 5.61
CA SER A 305 12.13 20.48 5.26
C SER A 305 11.40 21.67 4.62
N GLY A 306 10.08 21.64 4.58
CA GLY A 306 9.19 22.61 3.97
C GLY A 306 8.46 22.04 2.75
N GLY A 307 7.15 22.34 2.67
CA GLY A 307 6.31 21.90 1.56
C GLY A 307 6.07 20.40 1.47
N CYS A 308 6.07 19.68 2.59
CA CYS A 308 5.88 18.23 2.65
C CYS A 308 7.04 17.46 1.99
N ASN A 309 8.28 17.95 2.15
CA ASN A 309 9.47 17.27 1.65
C ASN A 309 10.23 16.61 2.79
N PRO A 310 10.46 15.28 2.75
CA PRO A 310 11.18 14.57 3.79
C PRO A 310 12.67 14.89 3.77
N ALA A 311 13.22 15.18 4.95
CA ALA A 311 14.65 15.33 5.19
C ALA A 311 14.97 14.84 6.61
N TRP A 312 16.17 14.38 6.86
CA TRP A 312 16.62 14.05 8.20
C TRP A 312 16.69 15.34 9.03
N ASP A 313 15.98 15.35 10.14
CA ASP A 313 15.94 16.47 11.07
C ASP A 313 15.57 17.81 10.40
N SER A 314 14.71 17.79 9.41
CA SER A 314 14.29 18.92 8.55
C SER A 314 15.41 19.57 7.72
N THR A 315 16.66 19.29 8.00
CA THR A 315 17.83 20.03 7.45
C THR A 315 18.86 19.16 6.76
N ARG A 316 19.03 17.92 7.18
CA ARG A 316 19.99 17.01 6.57
C ARG A 316 19.37 16.33 5.35
N PRO A 317 20.13 16.15 4.26
CA PRO A 317 19.58 15.66 3.00
C PRO A 317 19.03 14.23 3.14
N LEU A 318 17.97 13.92 2.40
CA LEU A 318 17.40 12.57 2.34
C LEU A 318 18.46 11.52 1.95
N THR A 319 19.36 11.86 1.03
CA THR A 319 20.45 10.98 0.59
C THR A 319 21.78 11.75 0.55
N GLY A 320 22.92 11.03 0.71
CA GLY A 320 24.26 11.59 0.58
C GLY A 320 24.84 12.24 1.83
N GLY A 321 24.14 12.23 2.97
CA GLY A 321 24.60 12.80 4.26
C GLY A 321 25.17 11.75 5.22
N VAL A 322 25.30 12.16 6.50
CA VAL A 322 25.76 11.29 7.58
C VAL A 322 24.81 10.13 7.80
N ASP A 323 23.51 10.37 7.69
CA ASP A 323 22.47 9.35 7.83
C ASP A 323 22.62 8.26 6.77
N GLN A 324 22.82 8.64 5.49
CA GLN A 324 23.10 7.68 4.41
C GLN A 324 24.37 6.87 4.65
N THR A 325 25.40 7.51 5.21
CA THR A 325 26.67 6.85 5.55
C THR A 325 26.44 5.82 6.64
N ALA A 326 25.74 6.17 7.71
CA ALA A 326 25.38 5.25 8.79
C ALA A 326 24.52 4.07 8.27
N ILE A 327 23.51 4.34 7.44
CA ILE A 327 22.66 3.31 6.81
C ILE A 327 23.50 2.33 5.98
N ASN A 328 24.41 2.84 5.15
CA ASN A 328 25.29 2.00 4.34
C ASN A 328 26.21 1.13 5.21
N GLN A 329 26.74 1.67 6.31
CA GLN A 329 27.55 0.93 7.28
C GLN A 329 26.75 -0.18 7.97
N ILE A 330 25.52 0.11 8.42
CA ILE A 330 24.62 -0.85 9.05
C ILE A 330 24.35 -2.01 8.09
N ARG A 331 24.01 -1.70 6.83
CA ARG A 331 23.70 -2.71 5.82
C ARG A 331 24.92 -3.54 5.42
N ALA A 332 26.07 -2.92 5.27
CA ALA A 332 27.33 -3.62 5.01
C ALA A 332 27.70 -4.58 6.14
N ALA A 333 27.32 -4.29 7.40
CA ALA A 333 27.47 -5.15 8.55
C ALA A 333 26.36 -6.21 8.71
N GLY A 334 25.50 -6.38 7.70
CA GLY A 334 24.41 -7.37 7.67
C GLY A 334 23.20 -6.99 8.53
N GLY A 335 23.00 -5.70 8.80
CA GLY A 335 21.85 -5.12 9.47
C GLY A 335 20.88 -4.44 8.50
N ASP A 336 19.88 -3.74 9.05
CA ASP A 336 18.96 -2.87 8.29
C ASP A 336 18.38 -1.79 9.22
N ILE A 337 17.53 -0.92 8.67
CA ILE A 337 16.99 0.23 9.38
C ILE A 337 15.48 0.32 9.29
N VAL A 338 14.90 1.06 10.23
CA VAL A 338 13.52 1.58 10.19
C VAL A 338 13.60 3.10 10.34
N PRO A 339 13.42 3.90 9.30
CA PRO A 339 13.27 5.33 9.48
C PRO A 339 12.03 5.64 10.30
N SER A 340 12.18 6.52 11.30
CA SER A 340 11.11 7.05 12.13
C SER A 340 10.74 8.45 11.69
N PHE A 341 9.47 8.69 11.48
CA PHE A 341 8.90 9.95 11.04
C PHE A 341 8.16 10.60 12.21
N GLY A 342 8.46 11.85 12.52
CA GLY A 342 7.83 12.57 13.63
C GLY A 342 8.75 12.78 14.82
N GLY A 343 8.36 12.29 16.01
CA GLY A 343 9.06 12.50 17.27
C GLY A 343 8.59 13.74 18.02
N TRP A 344 9.26 14.05 19.16
CA TRP A 344 8.83 15.12 20.05
C TRP A 344 8.92 16.53 19.43
N GLN A 345 9.97 16.83 18.69
CA GLN A 345 10.27 18.16 18.18
C GLN A 345 10.39 18.20 16.66
N GLY A 346 10.44 19.43 16.11
CA GLY A 346 10.68 19.67 14.70
C GLY A 346 9.42 19.82 13.86
N SER A 347 9.62 20.03 12.58
CA SER A 347 8.56 20.25 11.59
C SER A 347 8.07 18.91 11.06
N LYS A 348 6.89 18.47 11.48
CA LYS A 348 6.41 17.11 11.24
C LYS A 348 5.68 16.96 9.90
N LEU A 349 6.01 15.91 9.14
CA LEU A 349 5.37 15.62 7.87
C LEU A 349 3.87 15.33 8.02
N GLY A 350 3.47 14.60 9.07
CA GLY A 350 2.07 14.28 9.32
C GLY A 350 1.21 15.53 9.52
N ALA A 351 1.72 16.51 10.27
CA ALA A 351 1.04 17.77 10.52
C ALA A 351 1.06 18.70 9.29
N ASN A 352 2.19 18.78 8.58
CA ASN A 352 2.44 19.81 7.56
C ASN A 352 1.98 19.42 6.15
N CYS A 353 1.95 18.14 5.81
CA CYS A 353 1.43 17.71 4.51
C CYS A 353 -0.06 18.05 4.39
N SER A 354 -0.45 18.65 3.28
CA SER A 354 -1.81 19.16 3.08
C SER A 354 -2.88 18.08 2.97
N SER A 355 -2.48 16.84 2.65
CA SER A 355 -3.40 15.71 2.46
C SER A 355 -2.72 14.37 2.74
N ALA A 356 -3.52 13.31 2.89
CA ALA A 356 -3.01 11.95 3.03
C ALA A 356 -2.22 11.47 1.80
N SER A 357 -2.62 11.90 0.60
CA SER A 357 -1.90 11.58 -0.63
C SER A 357 -0.55 12.30 -0.72
N ALA A 358 -0.48 13.56 -0.29
CA ALA A 358 0.79 14.28 -0.21
C ALA A 358 1.75 13.64 0.80
N LEU A 359 1.24 13.27 1.97
CA LEU A 359 2.02 12.54 2.97
C LEU A 359 2.47 11.17 2.45
N ALA A 360 1.59 10.40 1.81
CA ALA A 360 1.95 9.12 1.22
C ALA A 360 3.06 9.26 0.17
N ALA A 361 3.01 10.30 -0.66
CA ALA A 361 4.06 10.59 -1.63
C ALA A 361 5.40 10.95 -0.95
N ALA A 362 5.36 11.69 0.17
CA ALA A 362 6.56 11.99 0.96
C ALA A 362 7.16 10.73 1.60
N LEU A 363 6.32 9.87 2.19
CA LEU A 363 6.75 8.57 2.73
C LEU A 363 7.34 7.68 1.63
N GLN A 364 6.69 7.63 0.44
CA GLN A 364 7.16 6.83 -0.69
C GLN A 364 8.56 7.24 -1.15
N LYS A 365 8.87 8.55 -1.20
CA LYS A 365 10.23 9.03 -1.53
C LYS A 365 11.29 8.41 -0.62
N VAL A 366 11.01 8.28 0.68
CA VAL A 366 11.96 7.69 1.65
C VAL A 366 12.04 6.17 1.48
N ILE A 367 10.89 5.53 1.26
CA ILE A 367 10.80 4.09 0.99
C ILE A 367 11.65 3.72 -0.23
N ASP A 368 11.50 4.47 -1.32
CA ASP A 368 12.22 4.25 -2.58
C ASP A 368 13.72 4.54 -2.44
N ALA A 369 14.08 5.67 -1.77
CA ALA A 369 15.48 6.06 -1.57
C ALA A 369 16.30 4.99 -0.86
N TYR A 370 15.67 4.25 0.05
CA TYR A 370 16.35 3.28 0.89
C TYR A 370 15.88 1.83 0.69
N SER A 371 14.91 1.56 -0.21
CA SER A 371 14.33 0.22 -0.43
C SER A 371 13.90 -0.41 0.90
N LEU A 372 13.04 0.30 1.64
CA LEU A 372 12.71 -0.01 3.02
C LEU A 372 11.83 -1.25 3.16
N LYS A 373 12.05 -2.00 4.23
CA LYS A 373 11.20 -3.12 4.67
C LYS A 373 10.21 -2.72 5.76
N ALA A 374 10.49 -1.62 6.47
CA ALA A 374 9.64 -1.11 7.53
C ALA A 374 9.78 0.41 7.65
N ILE A 375 8.71 1.08 8.10
CA ILE A 375 8.69 2.49 8.49
C ILE A 375 7.98 2.63 9.84
N ASP A 376 8.38 3.61 10.62
CA ASP A 376 7.80 3.97 11.90
C ASP A 376 7.26 5.40 11.85
N MET A 377 6.03 5.60 12.34
CA MET A 377 5.44 6.93 12.58
C MET A 377 5.44 7.16 14.08
N ASP A 378 6.31 8.05 14.53
CA ASP A 378 6.43 8.45 15.93
C ASP A 378 5.53 9.66 16.17
N ILE A 379 4.30 9.36 16.60
CA ILE A 379 3.19 10.30 16.66
C ILE A 379 3.11 10.90 18.05
N GLU A 380 3.60 12.13 18.17
CA GLU A 380 3.69 12.82 19.44
C GLU A 380 3.07 14.22 19.39
N ASN A 381 2.83 14.80 20.59
CA ASN A 381 2.38 16.17 20.79
C ASN A 381 0.98 16.53 20.25
N THR A 382 0.64 17.80 20.44
CA THR A 382 -0.67 18.37 20.09
C THR A 382 -0.89 18.50 18.59
N ASP A 383 0.17 18.60 17.82
CA ASP A 383 0.13 18.78 16.36
C ASP A 383 -0.18 17.48 15.62
N GLU A 384 0.21 16.32 16.16
CA GLU A 384 -0.08 15.01 15.56
C GLU A 384 -0.94 14.11 16.46
N PHE A 385 -0.48 13.82 17.70
CA PHE A 385 -1.13 12.85 18.56
C PHE A 385 -2.50 13.31 19.07
N GLU A 386 -2.61 14.57 19.44
CA GLU A 386 -3.88 15.14 19.92
C GLU A 386 -4.81 15.59 18.78
N ASN A 387 -4.31 15.66 17.55
CA ASN A 387 -5.05 16.13 16.39
C ASN A 387 -5.69 14.98 15.62
N GLU A 388 -7.01 14.85 15.73
CA GLU A 388 -7.78 13.77 15.11
C GLU A 388 -7.64 13.72 13.57
N ALA A 389 -7.69 14.88 12.92
CA ALA A 389 -7.58 14.96 11.47
C ALA A 389 -6.18 14.58 10.98
N VAL A 390 -5.15 14.88 11.77
CA VAL A 390 -3.77 14.50 11.46
C VAL A 390 -3.55 13.00 11.68
N GLN A 391 -4.08 12.42 12.76
CA GLN A 391 -4.07 10.97 12.96
C GLN A 391 -4.71 10.24 11.77
N ALA A 392 -5.90 10.68 11.34
CA ALA A 392 -6.59 10.08 10.19
C ALA A 392 -5.78 10.23 8.88
N ARG A 393 -5.11 11.38 8.69
CA ARG A 393 -4.21 11.64 7.56
C ARG A 393 -3.03 10.66 7.54
N ILE A 394 -2.36 10.50 8.66
CA ILE A 394 -1.22 9.58 8.82
C ILE A 394 -1.65 8.14 8.51
N LEU A 395 -2.74 7.68 9.13
CA LEU A 395 -3.23 6.31 8.94
C LEU A 395 -3.65 6.04 7.48
N THR A 396 -4.27 7.02 6.83
CA THR A 396 -4.65 6.91 5.41
C THR A 396 -3.41 6.89 4.50
N ALA A 397 -2.38 7.66 4.82
CA ALA A 397 -1.11 7.65 4.10
C ALA A 397 -0.38 6.29 4.27
N LEU A 398 -0.35 5.75 5.50
CA LEU A 398 0.22 4.42 5.77
C LEU A 398 -0.51 3.32 5.00
N LYS A 399 -1.84 3.36 4.95
CA LYS A 399 -2.64 2.45 4.13
C LYS A 399 -2.21 2.50 2.65
N THR A 400 -2.02 3.70 2.13
CA THR A 400 -1.64 3.92 0.73
C THR A 400 -0.24 3.37 0.43
N VAL A 401 0.77 3.73 1.23
CA VAL A 401 2.13 3.25 0.98
C VAL A 401 2.26 1.75 1.18
N LYS A 402 1.50 1.16 2.10
CA LYS A 402 1.47 -0.29 2.30
C LYS A 402 0.86 -1.02 1.10
N ALA A 403 -0.18 -0.45 0.49
CA ALA A 403 -0.76 -0.99 -0.75
C ALA A 403 0.22 -0.91 -1.93
N ASN A 404 1.00 0.18 -2.02
CA ASN A 404 2.00 0.38 -3.07
C ASN A 404 3.26 -0.48 -2.88
N ASN A 405 3.55 -0.94 -1.67
CA ASN A 405 4.77 -1.67 -1.31
C ASN A 405 4.42 -2.99 -0.61
N PRO A 406 4.06 -4.04 -1.35
CA PRO A 406 3.76 -5.34 -0.77
C PRO A 406 4.91 -5.86 0.10
N GLY A 407 4.61 -6.17 1.37
CA GLY A 407 5.61 -6.63 2.34
C GLY A 407 6.18 -5.54 3.24
N LEU A 408 5.94 -4.26 2.94
CA LEU A 408 6.31 -3.15 3.83
C LEU A 408 5.59 -3.28 5.18
N LYS A 409 6.36 -3.16 6.27
CA LYS A 409 5.83 -3.13 7.62
C LYS A 409 5.61 -1.69 8.08
N THR A 410 4.44 -1.43 8.64
CA THR A 410 4.05 -0.12 9.17
C THR A 410 3.95 -0.18 10.68
N ILE A 411 4.67 0.70 11.34
CA ILE A 411 4.71 0.84 12.79
C ILE A 411 4.13 2.21 13.13
N VAL A 412 3.34 2.29 14.19
CA VAL A 412 2.94 3.55 14.81
C VAL A 412 3.43 3.55 16.25
N THR A 413 4.16 4.59 16.65
CA THR A 413 4.73 4.77 17.98
C THR A 413 4.06 5.98 18.64
N PHE A 414 3.62 5.87 19.89
CA PHE A 414 2.88 6.91 20.59
C PHE A 414 2.97 6.79 22.12
N GLY A 415 2.72 7.89 22.80
CA GLY A 415 2.72 7.98 24.27
C GLY A 415 1.58 7.17 24.92
N THR A 416 1.81 6.71 26.15
CA THR A 416 0.86 5.90 26.92
C THR A 416 0.74 6.40 28.36
N SER A 417 -0.22 5.89 29.12
CA SER A 417 -0.26 5.98 30.59
C SER A 417 0.29 4.69 31.22
N THR A 418 0.41 4.64 32.53
CA THR A 418 0.84 3.44 33.28
C THR A 418 -0.13 2.26 33.16
N THR A 419 -1.34 2.47 32.61
CA THR A 419 -2.38 1.45 32.49
C THR A 419 -2.80 1.17 31.04
N GLY A 420 -2.15 1.79 30.04
CA GLY A 420 -2.43 1.60 28.63
C GLY A 420 -2.60 2.89 27.85
N PRO A 421 -3.04 2.82 26.60
CA PRO A 421 -3.21 3.97 25.74
C PRO A 421 -4.10 5.04 26.36
N THR A 422 -3.69 6.31 26.24
CA THR A 422 -4.49 7.46 26.64
C THR A 422 -5.73 7.61 25.74
N TYR A 423 -6.55 8.64 25.97
CA TYR A 423 -7.67 8.96 25.07
C TYR A 423 -7.22 9.07 23.60
N TYR A 424 -6.13 9.76 23.34
CA TYR A 424 -5.63 9.96 21.97
C TYR A 424 -5.06 8.69 21.33
N GLY A 425 -4.40 7.84 22.14
CA GLY A 425 -3.93 6.53 21.70
C GLY A 425 -5.08 5.56 21.40
N ASN A 426 -6.12 5.57 22.21
CA ASN A 426 -7.34 4.80 21.97
C ASN A 426 -8.02 5.21 20.67
N ARG A 427 -8.14 6.51 20.40
CA ARG A 427 -8.70 7.07 19.17
C ARG A 427 -7.85 6.68 17.95
N LEU A 428 -6.51 6.75 18.03
CA LEU A 428 -5.60 6.35 16.96
C LEU A 428 -5.83 4.89 16.56
N ILE A 429 -5.97 3.98 17.53
CA ILE A 429 -6.22 2.56 17.31
C ILE A 429 -7.60 2.34 16.67
N GLU A 430 -8.64 3.03 17.13
CA GLU A 430 -9.99 2.97 16.55
C GLU A 430 -10.03 3.50 15.12
N GLN A 431 -9.34 4.61 14.85
CA GLN A 431 -9.21 5.13 13.50
C GLN A 431 -8.43 4.18 12.58
N ALA A 432 -7.38 3.53 13.08
CA ALA A 432 -6.64 2.54 12.30
C ALA A 432 -7.54 1.41 11.82
N GLN A 433 -8.43 0.93 12.69
CA GLN A 433 -9.43 -0.09 12.36
C GLN A 433 -10.48 0.44 11.37
N SER A 434 -11.09 1.59 11.67
CA SER A 434 -12.19 2.14 10.86
C SER A 434 -11.76 2.55 9.46
N LEU A 435 -10.53 3.05 9.29
CA LEU A 435 -9.92 3.41 8.00
C LEU A 435 -9.33 2.20 7.27
N GLY A 436 -9.21 1.05 7.93
CA GLY A 436 -8.55 -0.14 7.39
C GLY A 436 -7.08 0.11 7.08
N ALA A 437 -6.37 0.79 7.97
CA ALA A 437 -4.97 1.15 7.79
C ALA A 437 -4.02 -0.06 7.88
N ASN A 438 -4.48 -1.17 8.46
CA ASN A 438 -3.75 -2.44 8.55
C ASN A 438 -2.32 -2.28 9.11
N ILE A 439 -2.21 -1.62 10.27
CA ILE A 439 -0.94 -1.37 10.96
C ILE A 439 -0.35 -2.70 11.45
N ASP A 440 0.95 -2.91 11.21
CA ASP A 440 1.64 -4.13 11.63
C ASP A 440 2.03 -4.09 13.12
N VAL A 441 2.42 -2.93 13.65
CA VAL A 441 2.85 -2.81 15.04
C VAL A 441 2.36 -1.50 15.66
N PHE A 442 1.72 -1.59 16.79
CA PHE A 442 1.39 -0.48 17.68
C PHE A 442 2.42 -0.45 18.81
N THR A 443 3.29 0.54 18.81
CA THR A 443 4.37 0.69 19.80
C THR A 443 3.96 1.76 20.81
N ILE A 444 4.04 1.43 22.09
CA ILE A 444 3.88 2.42 23.16
C ILE A 444 5.21 2.87 23.71
N MET A 445 5.23 4.10 24.22
CA MET A 445 6.38 4.72 24.90
C MET A 445 6.12 4.79 26.41
N PRO A 446 6.50 3.76 27.18
CA PRO A 446 6.28 3.71 28.63
C PRO A 446 7.41 4.43 29.39
N PHE A 447 7.50 5.74 29.18
CA PHE A 447 8.35 6.69 29.91
C PHE A 447 7.68 8.06 29.86
N ASP A 448 8.08 8.97 30.75
CA ASP A 448 7.44 10.27 30.95
C ASP A 448 5.90 10.16 31.11
N PHE A 449 5.46 9.11 31.77
CA PHE A 449 4.08 8.69 31.88
C PHE A 449 3.58 8.53 33.33
N GLY A 450 4.37 9.01 34.31
CA GLY A 450 4.06 8.91 35.72
C GLY A 450 4.37 7.53 36.33
N GLY A 451 5.30 6.79 35.75
CA GLY A 451 5.67 5.43 36.16
C GLY A 451 6.38 5.35 37.52
N GLY A 452 6.94 6.44 38.01
CA GLY A 452 7.62 6.54 39.31
C GLY A 452 8.79 5.56 39.44
N SER A 453 8.82 4.77 40.51
CA SER A 453 9.92 3.82 40.78
C SER A 453 9.70 2.41 40.23
N ASP A 454 8.47 2.04 39.89
CA ASP A 454 8.12 0.69 39.36
C ASP A 454 8.01 0.71 37.84
N MET A 455 9.10 0.99 37.15
CA MET A 455 9.11 1.06 35.69
C MET A 455 8.84 -0.29 35.02
N TYR A 456 9.18 -1.41 35.66
CA TYR A 456 8.82 -2.74 35.14
C TYR A 456 7.31 -2.98 35.19
N GLY A 457 6.70 -2.89 36.39
CA GLY A 457 5.28 -3.15 36.56
C GLY A 457 4.41 -2.22 35.75
N ASN A 458 4.74 -0.93 35.69
CA ASN A 458 3.98 0.04 34.92
C ASN A 458 4.13 -0.14 33.39
N THR A 459 5.32 -0.54 32.92
CA THR A 459 5.51 -0.89 31.48
C THR A 459 4.68 -2.12 31.11
N VAL A 460 4.67 -3.15 31.95
CA VAL A 460 3.85 -4.35 31.74
C VAL A 460 2.36 -3.99 31.75
N ASN A 461 1.90 -3.24 32.75
CA ASN A 461 0.50 -2.82 32.85
C ASN A 461 0.06 -1.98 31.64
N ALA A 462 0.89 -1.05 31.19
CA ALA A 462 0.63 -0.25 30.00
C ALA A 462 0.50 -1.13 28.74
N THR A 463 1.36 -2.14 28.64
CA THR A 463 1.36 -3.09 27.50
C THR A 463 0.13 -4.00 27.53
N GLU A 464 -0.28 -4.47 28.71
CA GLU A 464 -1.53 -5.22 28.89
C GLU A 464 -2.76 -4.39 28.56
N GLY A 465 -2.76 -3.10 28.91
CA GLY A 465 -3.81 -2.15 28.52
C GLY A 465 -3.88 -1.96 26.99
N LEU A 466 -2.74 -1.86 26.33
CA LEU A 466 -2.69 -1.83 24.85
C LEU A 466 -3.24 -3.12 24.26
N LYS A 467 -2.83 -4.29 24.77
CA LYS A 467 -3.36 -5.59 24.34
C LYS A 467 -4.89 -5.63 24.45
N ALA A 468 -5.43 -5.24 25.60
CA ALA A 468 -6.87 -5.23 25.83
C ALA A 468 -7.60 -4.32 24.83
N LYS A 469 -7.02 -3.15 24.52
CA LYS A 469 -7.57 -2.23 23.51
C LYS A 469 -7.53 -2.82 22.10
N LEU A 470 -6.42 -3.41 21.69
CA LEU A 470 -6.29 -4.06 20.38
C LEU A 470 -7.31 -5.20 20.23
N LYS A 471 -7.44 -6.05 21.26
CA LYS A 471 -8.46 -7.13 21.28
C LYS A 471 -9.87 -6.60 21.10
N SER A 472 -10.25 -5.58 21.86
CA SER A 472 -11.61 -5.02 21.80
C SER A 472 -11.88 -4.31 20.47
N THR A 473 -10.88 -3.70 19.85
CA THR A 473 -11.04 -2.96 18.60
C THR A 473 -11.03 -3.88 17.38
N PHE A 474 -10.10 -4.83 17.30
CA PHE A 474 -9.89 -5.67 16.12
C PHE A 474 -10.51 -7.08 16.23
N GLY A 475 -11.00 -7.47 17.40
CA GLY A 475 -11.52 -8.81 17.64
C GLY A 475 -10.43 -9.89 17.72
N TRP A 476 -9.18 -9.51 18.01
CA TRP A 476 -8.05 -10.42 18.08
C TRP A 476 -8.04 -11.24 19.37
N ASP A 477 -7.42 -12.41 19.32
CA ASP A 477 -7.04 -13.15 20.53
C ASP A 477 -5.78 -12.55 21.17
N ASP A 478 -5.36 -13.08 22.34
CA ASP A 478 -4.20 -12.57 23.07
C ASP A 478 -2.91 -12.69 22.25
N ALA A 479 -2.68 -13.83 21.62
CA ALA A 479 -1.46 -14.08 20.86
C ALA A 479 -1.36 -13.15 19.63
N THR A 480 -2.46 -12.96 18.92
CA THR A 480 -2.54 -12.00 17.81
C THR A 480 -2.30 -10.58 18.28
N ALA A 481 -2.94 -10.16 19.38
CA ALA A 481 -2.77 -8.82 19.91
C ALA A 481 -1.30 -8.56 20.33
N TYR A 482 -0.67 -9.46 21.06
CA TYR A 482 0.74 -9.33 21.44
C TYR A 482 1.66 -9.23 20.24
N SER A 483 1.41 -9.99 19.19
CA SER A 483 2.22 -9.98 17.99
C SER A 483 2.13 -8.70 17.15
N HIS A 484 1.23 -7.79 17.51
CA HIS A 484 1.10 -6.44 16.96
C HIS A 484 1.53 -5.35 17.96
N ILE A 485 2.18 -5.72 19.06
CA ILE A 485 2.62 -4.78 20.09
C ILE A 485 4.12 -4.53 20.00
N GLY A 486 4.50 -3.26 20.16
CA GLY A 486 5.87 -2.84 20.41
C GLY A 486 6.00 -2.08 21.73
N ILE A 487 7.19 -2.15 22.32
CA ILE A 487 7.62 -1.34 23.45
C ILE A 487 8.83 -0.53 23.01
N SER A 488 8.78 0.79 23.22
CA SER A 488 9.92 1.70 23.07
C SER A 488 10.15 2.41 24.39
N GLY A 489 11.12 1.95 25.19
CA GLY A 489 11.47 2.55 26.48
C GLY A 489 12.39 3.75 26.35
N MET A 490 12.79 4.33 27.51
CA MET A 490 13.89 5.29 27.60
C MET A 490 14.95 4.73 28.55
N ASN A 491 16.21 4.69 28.11
CA ASN A 491 17.28 4.10 28.89
C ASN A 491 17.82 5.06 29.96
N GLY A 492 17.90 4.58 31.20
CA GLY A 492 18.32 5.36 32.35
C GLY A 492 17.24 6.31 32.85
N LEU A 493 17.60 7.56 33.08
CA LEU A 493 16.70 8.61 33.54
C LEU A 493 15.89 9.17 32.37
N SER A 494 14.55 9.19 32.48
CA SER A 494 13.65 9.92 31.61
C SER A 494 13.59 11.41 31.97
N ASP A 495 12.92 12.21 31.13
CA ASP A 495 12.75 13.65 31.37
C ASP A 495 11.95 13.92 32.68
N GLN A 496 11.06 13.02 33.06
CA GLN A 496 10.32 13.06 34.33
C GLN A 496 11.04 12.36 35.50
N GLN A 497 12.34 12.06 35.36
CA GLN A 497 13.20 11.44 36.38
C GLN A 497 12.79 9.98 36.74
N GLU A 498 12.04 9.32 35.89
CA GLU A 498 11.81 7.88 36.00
C GLU A 498 13.10 7.14 35.65
N ASN A 499 13.41 6.06 36.37
CA ASN A 499 14.68 5.37 36.20
C ASN A 499 14.49 3.94 35.71
N THR A 500 14.70 3.74 34.40
CA THR A 500 14.78 2.40 33.81
C THR A 500 16.23 1.93 33.86
N THR A 501 16.57 1.08 34.83
CA THR A 501 17.91 0.50 34.95
C THR A 501 18.14 -0.65 33.95
N PRO A 502 19.40 -1.07 33.69
CA PRO A 502 19.66 -2.26 32.87
C PRO A 502 18.97 -3.54 33.40
N ALA A 503 18.85 -3.68 34.73
CA ALA A 503 18.15 -4.80 35.34
C ALA A 503 16.63 -4.77 35.01
N ILE A 504 15.99 -3.61 35.13
CA ILE A 504 14.59 -3.40 34.77
C ILE A 504 14.39 -3.67 33.25
N TRP A 505 15.31 -3.16 32.43
CA TRP A 505 15.23 -3.37 30.97
C TRP A 505 15.38 -4.85 30.57
N THR A 506 16.19 -5.60 31.32
CA THR A 506 16.29 -7.05 31.17
C THR A 506 14.98 -7.75 31.49
N GLN A 507 14.30 -7.37 32.58
CA GLN A 507 13.00 -7.91 32.94
C GLN A 507 11.94 -7.59 31.87
N ILE A 508 11.92 -6.36 31.37
CA ILE A 508 11.02 -5.94 30.27
C ILE A 508 11.28 -6.76 29.01
N ARG A 509 12.55 -6.95 28.61
CA ARG A 509 12.93 -7.78 27.47
C ARG A 509 12.50 -9.23 27.64
N ASP A 510 12.67 -9.82 28.82
CA ASP A 510 12.32 -11.21 29.11
C ASP A 510 10.80 -11.40 29.11
N TRP A 511 10.06 -10.43 29.66
CA TRP A 511 8.59 -10.39 29.58
C TRP A 511 8.15 -10.28 28.12
N ALA A 512 8.75 -9.39 27.35
CA ALA A 512 8.45 -9.18 25.94
C ALA A 512 8.67 -10.46 25.09
N ASN A 513 9.77 -11.18 25.36
CA ASN A 513 10.06 -12.47 24.73
C ASN A 513 9.03 -13.54 25.11
N SER A 514 8.64 -13.63 26.40
CA SER A 514 7.68 -14.64 26.85
C SER A 514 6.24 -14.43 26.32
N HIS A 515 5.93 -13.20 25.92
CA HIS A 515 4.62 -12.84 25.35
C HIS A 515 4.66 -12.69 23.81
N HIS A 516 5.82 -12.92 23.19
CA HIS A 516 6.00 -12.88 21.75
C HIS A 516 5.57 -11.57 21.10
N ILE A 517 5.87 -10.42 21.73
CA ILE A 517 5.57 -9.12 21.11
C ILE A 517 6.39 -8.87 19.85
N ALA A 518 5.99 -7.92 19.02
CA ALA A 518 6.58 -7.69 17.71
C ALA A 518 7.87 -6.86 17.74
N ARG A 519 7.99 -5.91 18.66
CA ARG A 519 9.08 -4.94 18.64
C ARG A 519 9.55 -4.57 20.05
N LEU A 520 10.88 -4.47 20.20
CA LEU A 520 11.50 -3.88 21.38
C LEU A 520 12.50 -2.82 20.92
N ALA A 521 12.31 -1.59 21.37
CA ALA A 521 13.13 -0.42 21.08
C ALA A 521 13.32 0.42 22.33
N PHE A 522 14.23 1.38 22.29
CA PHE A 522 14.39 2.40 23.33
C PHE A 522 15.05 3.67 22.76
N TRP A 523 14.77 4.80 23.37
CA TRP A 523 15.44 6.07 23.17
C TRP A 523 16.59 6.20 24.17
N SER A 524 17.88 6.16 23.80
CA SER A 524 18.44 5.88 22.49
C SER A 524 19.84 5.25 22.62
N VAL A 525 20.39 4.73 21.53
CA VAL A 525 21.79 4.23 21.48
C VAL A 525 22.79 5.34 21.80
N ASN A 526 22.51 6.59 21.40
CA ASN A 526 23.30 7.77 21.77
C ASN A 526 23.47 7.93 23.28
N ARG A 527 22.42 7.60 24.03
CA ARG A 527 22.40 7.68 25.49
C ARG A 527 22.97 6.43 26.19
N ASP A 528 23.21 5.34 25.45
CA ASP A 528 23.53 4.04 26.02
C ASP A 528 25.01 3.94 26.45
N ARG A 529 25.37 4.85 27.35
CA ARG A 529 26.72 4.94 27.98
C ARG A 529 26.62 5.55 29.36
N PRO A 530 27.67 5.34 30.25
CA PRO A 530 27.71 5.92 31.58
C PRO A 530 27.77 7.44 31.52
N CYS A 531 27.18 8.08 32.52
CA CYS A 531 27.07 9.53 32.64
C CYS A 531 27.89 10.03 33.86
N PRO A 532 29.13 10.47 33.69
CA PRO A 532 29.98 10.85 34.83
C PRO A 532 29.37 11.97 35.69
N GLY A 533 28.56 12.86 35.11
CA GLY A 533 27.93 13.96 35.82
C GLY A 533 26.50 13.71 36.30
N GLY A 534 25.90 12.58 35.92
CA GLY A 534 24.47 12.30 36.11
C GLY A 534 23.55 13.21 35.27
N GLY A 535 22.24 13.11 35.50
CA GLY A 535 21.24 13.96 34.89
C GLY A 535 20.69 13.46 33.56
N VAL A 536 19.66 14.13 33.05
CA VAL A 536 19.01 13.81 31.76
C VAL A 536 19.68 14.60 30.65
N VAL A 537 20.42 13.89 29.81
CA VAL A 537 21.15 14.47 28.67
C VAL A 537 21.07 13.56 27.44
N SER A 538 21.38 14.13 26.27
CA SER A 538 21.22 13.45 24.99
C SER A 538 22.28 12.40 24.67
N ASN A 539 23.42 12.41 25.37
CA ASN A 539 24.58 11.59 25.07
C ASN A 539 24.99 10.63 26.18
N CYS A 540 24.19 10.48 27.22
CA CYS A 540 24.38 9.44 28.26
C CYS A 540 23.08 9.18 29.01
N SER A 541 22.97 8.04 29.71
CA SER A 541 21.71 7.59 30.31
C SER A 541 21.36 8.23 31.66
N GLY A 542 22.28 9.02 32.25
CA GLY A 542 22.07 9.61 33.57
C GLY A 542 22.34 8.64 34.75
N ILE A 543 22.68 7.38 34.48
CA ILE A 543 22.90 6.35 35.48
C ILE A 543 24.25 5.61 35.29
N SER A 544 24.61 4.83 36.28
CA SER A 544 25.79 3.93 36.19
C SER A 544 25.44 2.71 35.33
N GLN A 545 26.20 2.49 34.27
CA GLN A 545 26.08 1.35 33.36
C GLN A 545 27.39 1.14 32.57
N SER A 546 27.47 0.05 31.80
CA SER A 546 28.49 -0.13 30.77
C SER A 546 28.08 0.50 29.46
N ASN A 547 29.03 0.80 28.57
CA ASN A 547 28.70 1.24 27.20
C ASN A 547 27.86 0.18 26.48
N TRP A 548 26.81 0.64 25.85
CA TRP A 548 25.84 -0.16 25.05
C TRP A 548 25.21 -1.33 25.82
N GLN A 549 25.00 -1.16 27.10
CA GLN A 549 24.42 -2.21 27.95
C GLN A 549 22.95 -2.44 27.61
N PHE A 550 22.16 -1.38 27.38
CA PHE A 550 20.76 -1.49 26.96
C PHE A 550 20.65 -2.06 25.56
N THR A 551 21.51 -1.67 24.64
CA THR A 551 21.56 -2.23 23.28
C THR A 551 21.87 -3.72 23.31
N SER A 552 22.83 -4.16 24.16
CA SER A 552 23.14 -5.58 24.33
C SER A 552 21.95 -6.38 24.88
N ILE A 553 21.22 -5.82 25.85
CA ILE A 553 20.01 -6.43 26.40
C ILE A 553 18.94 -6.51 25.30
N THR A 554 18.73 -5.43 24.54
CA THR A 554 17.76 -5.37 23.45
C THR A 554 18.10 -6.36 22.33
N ALA A 555 19.38 -6.57 22.03
CA ALA A 555 19.81 -7.57 21.05
C ALA A 555 19.41 -9.01 21.43
N GLY A 556 19.15 -9.29 22.69
CA GLY A 556 18.59 -10.56 23.21
C GLY A 556 17.06 -10.68 23.03
N PHE A 557 16.41 -9.72 22.39
CA PHE A 557 14.97 -9.81 22.07
C PHE A 557 14.77 -10.75 20.88
N THR A 558 13.92 -11.75 21.07
CA THR A 558 13.58 -12.77 20.06
C THR A 558 12.10 -12.72 19.66
N GLY A 559 11.29 -12.00 20.43
CA GLY A 559 9.88 -11.76 20.23
C GLY A 559 8.96 -12.92 20.53
#